data_174fb4ca443c397f10bb27bc4d27daa1
#
_entry.id   174fb4ca443c397f10bb27bc4d27daa1
#
_cell.length_a   1.000
_cell.length_b   1.000
_cell.length_c   1.000
_cell.angle_alpha   90.00
_cell.angle_beta   90.00
_cell.angle_gamma   90.00
#
_symmetry.space_group_name_H-M   'P 1'
#
loop_
_entity.id
_entity.type
_entity.pdbx_description
1 polymer ?
#
loop_
_entity_poly.entity_id
_entity_poly.type
_entity_poly.pdbx_seq_one_letter_code
_entity_poly.pdbx_strand_id
1 'polypeptide(L)'
;KLVGDQYKYFFYYSGNPKTGGGKQIGVATSDSPAGPFVDLGHPIITDSPTGHGQQIDVDVFTDPASGKSYLYWGNGYMAGAELNDDMISIKKETITVMTPEGGTLQDYAYREAAYVFYRNGLYYFMWSVDDTGSPNYHVAYGTSTSPLGPIKVAKSPVVLIQNPEKEIYGPAHNSILQVPGTDKWYIVYHRINKNY
;
A
#
# COMPACT_ATOMS: atom_id res chain seq x y z
N LYS A 1 -8.71 -9.50 11.39
CA LYS A 1 -8.48 -10.92 11.14
C LYS A 1 -9.05 -11.75 12.27
N LEU A 2 -9.57 -12.94 11.99
CA LEU A 2 -9.96 -13.90 13.01
C LEU A 2 -8.68 -14.49 13.64
N VAL A 3 -8.54 -14.36 14.95
CA VAL A 3 -7.41 -14.90 15.74
C VAL A 3 -8.03 -15.75 16.86
N GLY A 4 -7.89 -17.07 16.75
CA GLY A 4 -8.72 -17.99 17.54
C GLY A 4 -10.21 -17.81 17.19
N ASP A 5 -11.04 -17.58 18.20
CA ASP A 5 -12.50 -17.40 18.05
C ASP A 5 -12.95 -15.95 18.05
N GLN A 6 -12.01 -14.98 18.03
CA GLN A 6 -12.31 -13.57 18.12
C GLN A 6 -11.67 -12.78 16.97
N TYR A 7 -12.38 -11.75 16.51
CA TYR A 7 -11.79 -10.79 15.57
C TYR A 7 -10.86 -9.86 16.31
N LYS A 8 -9.63 -9.72 15.76
CA LYS A 8 -8.69 -8.66 16.11
C LYS A 8 -8.52 -7.69 14.96
N TYR A 9 -8.33 -6.42 15.31
CA TYR A 9 -8.14 -5.31 14.39
C TYR A 9 -6.71 -4.81 14.51
N PHE A 10 -6.09 -4.56 13.37
CA PHE A 10 -4.69 -4.16 13.26
C PHE A 10 -4.63 -2.82 12.54
N PHE A 11 -3.98 -1.86 13.15
CA PHE A 11 -3.75 -0.54 12.60
C PHE A 11 -2.26 -0.36 12.32
N TYR A 12 -1.88 -0.45 11.06
CA TYR A 12 -0.50 -0.25 10.64
C TYR A 12 -0.30 1.23 10.29
N TYR A 13 0.85 1.77 10.66
CA TYR A 13 1.13 3.19 10.50
C TYR A 13 2.62 3.45 10.28
N SER A 14 2.93 4.60 9.69
CA SER A 14 4.29 5.11 9.52
C SER A 14 4.57 6.21 10.54
N GLY A 15 5.74 6.20 11.13
CA GLY A 15 6.12 7.18 12.13
C GLY A 15 7.63 7.44 12.19
N ASN A 16 8.00 8.58 12.77
CA ASN A 16 9.39 8.86 13.09
C ASN A 16 9.71 8.38 14.51
N PRO A 17 10.80 7.64 14.72
CA PRO A 17 11.23 7.29 16.06
C PRO A 17 11.62 8.55 16.85
N LYS A 18 11.32 8.56 18.14
CA LYS A 18 11.68 9.69 19.04
C LYS A 18 13.19 9.94 19.12
N THR A 19 13.97 8.91 18.87
CA THR A 19 15.45 8.94 18.90
C THR A 19 16.07 9.51 17.62
N GLY A 20 15.23 9.93 16.64
CA GLY A 20 15.70 10.34 15.31
C GLY A 20 15.94 9.14 14.39
N GLY A 21 16.23 9.42 13.13
CA GLY A 21 16.42 8.41 12.08
C GLY A 21 15.34 8.44 11.02
N GLY A 22 15.33 7.44 10.13
CA GLY A 22 14.33 7.28 9.07
C GLY A 22 12.95 6.90 9.60
N LYS A 23 11.94 7.06 8.77
CA LYS A 23 10.59 6.59 9.08
C LYS A 23 10.57 5.07 9.23
N GLN A 24 9.68 4.60 10.09
CA GLN A 24 9.51 3.20 10.45
C GLN A 24 8.03 2.83 10.40
N ILE A 25 7.73 1.55 10.27
CA ILE A 25 6.35 1.05 10.29
C ILE A 25 6.09 0.37 11.62
N GLY A 26 5.06 0.84 12.32
CA GLY A 26 4.51 0.26 13.53
C GLY A 26 3.17 -0.39 13.30
N VAL A 27 2.69 -1.10 14.31
CA VAL A 27 1.35 -1.69 14.35
C VAL A 27 0.75 -1.54 15.75
N ALA A 28 -0.54 -1.20 15.78
CA ALA A 28 -1.34 -1.20 17.00
C ALA A 28 -2.52 -2.17 16.83
N THR A 29 -2.98 -2.76 17.92
CA THR A 29 -4.03 -3.79 17.90
C THR A 29 -5.22 -3.40 18.77
N SER A 30 -6.41 -3.89 18.42
CA SER A 30 -7.63 -3.70 19.20
C SER A 30 -8.57 -4.91 19.04
N ASP A 31 -9.45 -5.10 20.01
CA ASP A 31 -10.55 -6.05 19.92
C ASP A 31 -11.83 -5.39 19.33
N SER A 32 -11.78 -4.12 18.97
CA SER A 32 -12.85 -3.34 18.35
C SER A 32 -12.36 -2.56 17.13
N PRO A 33 -13.15 -2.43 16.05
CA PRO A 33 -12.76 -1.62 14.89
C PRO A 33 -12.64 -0.13 15.21
N ALA A 34 -13.30 0.34 16.26
CA ALA A 34 -13.23 1.73 16.74
C ALA A 34 -12.13 1.96 17.79
N GLY A 35 -11.36 0.94 18.12
CA GLY A 35 -10.35 1.01 19.18
C GLY A 35 -10.95 0.82 20.59
N PRO A 36 -10.21 1.19 21.64
CA PRO A 36 -8.88 1.80 21.58
C PRO A 36 -7.83 0.85 21.01
N PHE A 37 -6.91 1.38 20.21
CA PHE A 37 -5.77 0.63 19.70
C PHE A 37 -4.58 0.75 20.65
N VAL A 38 -3.95 -0.39 20.94
CA VAL A 38 -2.74 -0.46 21.78
C VAL A 38 -1.54 -0.70 20.87
N ASP A 39 -0.59 0.21 20.92
CA ASP A 39 0.66 0.13 20.16
C ASP A 39 1.51 -1.06 20.62
N LEU A 40 2.19 -1.71 19.66
CA LEU A 40 3.08 -2.84 19.95
C LEU A 40 4.32 -2.44 20.76
N GLY A 41 4.67 -1.14 20.78
CA GLY A 41 5.81 -0.59 21.50
C GLY A 41 7.14 -0.64 20.75
N HIS A 42 7.16 -1.22 19.57
CA HIS A 42 8.33 -1.26 18.67
C HIS A 42 7.89 -1.38 17.21
N PRO A 43 8.69 -0.87 16.26
CA PRO A 43 8.38 -0.99 14.84
C PRO A 43 8.56 -2.44 14.34
N ILE A 44 7.82 -2.79 13.30
CA ILE A 44 7.95 -4.06 12.58
C ILE A 44 8.85 -3.93 11.34
N ILE A 45 8.99 -2.72 10.80
CA ILE A 45 9.95 -2.36 9.73
C ILE A 45 10.76 -1.16 10.19
N THR A 46 12.08 -1.31 10.22
CA THR A 46 13.02 -0.26 10.65
C THR A 46 13.83 0.31 9.50
N ASP A 47 14.19 -0.52 8.52
CA ASP A 47 15.19 -0.22 7.52
C ASP A 47 14.66 -0.41 6.10
N SER A 48 15.21 0.36 5.17
CA SER A 48 14.94 0.18 3.76
C SER A 48 15.67 -1.06 3.22
N PRO A 49 14.98 -1.95 2.50
CA PRO A 49 15.64 -3.09 1.86
C PRO A 49 16.54 -2.69 0.70
N THR A 50 16.49 -1.43 0.26
CA THR A 50 17.32 -0.88 -0.83
C THR A 50 18.41 0.06 -0.35
N GLY A 51 18.48 0.36 0.96
CA GLY A 51 19.42 1.33 1.52
C GLY A 51 19.06 2.80 1.26
N HIS A 52 17.95 3.08 0.58
CA HIS A 52 17.45 4.42 0.31
C HIS A 52 15.91 4.47 0.39
N GLY A 53 15.33 5.67 0.20
CA GLY A 53 13.88 5.87 0.29
C GLY A 53 13.35 5.88 1.73
N GLN A 54 12.04 5.73 1.90
CA GLN A 54 11.38 5.80 3.20
C GLN A 54 10.43 4.62 3.42
N GLN A 55 10.31 4.19 4.69
CA GLN A 55 9.36 3.15 5.12
C GLN A 55 8.04 3.83 5.48
N ILE A 56 7.22 4.08 4.47
CA ILE A 56 5.90 4.72 4.61
C ILE A 56 4.85 4.02 3.76
N ASP A 57 3.62 4.48 3.90
CA ASP A 57 2.46 4.10 3.08
C ASP A 57 2.22 2.59 3.10
N VAL A 58 2.11 2.08 4.31
CA VAL A 58 1.90 0.65 4.53
C VAL A 58 0.48 0.24 4.13
N ASP A 59 0.38 -0.83 3.34
CA ASP A 59 -0.86 -1.52 3.03
C ASP A 59 -0.77 -2.99 3.43
N VAL A 60 -1.91 -3.59 3.82
CA VAL A 60 -2.00 -5.00 4.18
C VAL A 60 -3.11 -5.68 3.39
N PHE A 61 -2.74 -6.70 2.67
CA PHE A 61 -3.62 -7.52 1.88
C PHE A 61 -3.64 -8.96 2.40
N THR A 62 -4.86 -9.51 2.63
CA THR A 62 -5.02 -10.94 2.88
C THR A 62 -5.47 -11.62 1.59
N ASP A 63 -4.65 -12.51 1.09
CA ASP A 63 -4.91 -13.25 -0.13
C ASP A 63 -6.07 -14.23 0.06
N PRO A 64 -7.17 -14.07 -0.68
CA PRO A 64 -8.32 -14.96 -0.56
C PRO A 64 -8.04 -16.39 -1.05
N ALA A 65 -7.01 -16.59 -1.87
CA ALA A 65 -6.67 -17.90 -2.40
C ALA A 65 -5.89 -18.76 -1.38
N SER A 66 -4.97 -18.15 -0.64
CA SER A 66 -4.10 -18.86 0.31
C SER A 66 -4.43 -18.59 1.78
N GLY A 67 -5.19 -17.54 2.08
CA GLY A 67 -5.44 -17.05 3.44
C GLY A 67 -4.24 -16.36 4.10
N LYS A 68 -3.08 -16.29 3.41
CA LYS A 68 -1.90 -15.59 3.88
C LYS A 68 -2.07 -14.08 3.79
N SER A 69 -1.39 -13.36 4.67
CA SER A 69 -1.41 -11.90 4.67
C SER A 69 -0.05 -11.35 4.27
N TYR A 70 -0.06 -10.25 3.54
CA TYR A 70 1.13 -9.59 3.01
C TYR A 70 1.11 -8.13 3.39
N LEU A 71 2.27 -7.60 3.74
CA LEU A 71 2.50 -6.19 4.03
C LEU A 71 3.27 -5.57 2.86
N TYR A 72 2.83 -4.40 2.38
CA TYR A 72 3.50 -3.63 1.33
C TYR A 72 3.83 -2.25 1.86
N TRP A 73 4.98 -1.69 1.44
CA TRP A 73 5.42 -0.37 1.88
C TRP A 73 6.47 0.22 0.94
N GLY A 74 6.78 1.49 1.14
CA GLY A 74 7.95 2.17 0.59
C GLY A 74 7.62 3.46 -0.16
N ASN A 75 8.58 4.39 -0.11
CA ASN A 75 8.65 5.57 -0.95
C ASN A 75 10.01 5.57 -1.65
N GLY A 76 9.99 5.72 -2.96
CA GLY A 76 11.16 5.54 -3.83
C GLY A 76 11.49 4.08 -4.16
N TYR A 77 10.80 3.14 -3.54
CA TYR A 77 10.79 1.71 -3.84
C TYR A 77 9.48 1.10 -3.37
N MET A 78 9.05 0.02 -4.00
CA MET A 78 7.97 -0.84 -3.49
C MET A 78 8.58 -2.13 -2.93
N ALA A 79 8.32 -2.41 -1.67
CA ALA A 79 8.66 -3.68 -1.05
C ALA A 79 7.40 -4.39 -0.54
N GLY A 80 7.48 -5.70 -0.41
CA GLY A 80 6.46 -6.53 0.23
C GLY A 80 7.07 -7.69 0.98
N ALA A 81 6.33 -8.21 1.97
CA ALA A 81 6.70 -9.39 2.73
C ALA A 81 5.45 -10.13 3.21
N GLU A 82 5.55 -11.44 3.42
CA GLU A 82 4.51 -12.23 4.09
C GLU A 82 4.50 -11.89 5.59
N LEU A 83 3.33 -11.58 6.13
CA LEU A 83 3.13 -11.46 7.57
C LEU A 83 3.07 -12.85 8.20
N ASN A 84 3.56 -12.97 9.42
CA ASN A 84 3.28 -14.13 10.26
C ASN A 84 1.79 -14.14 10.65
N ASP A 85 1.30 -15.28 11.13
CA ASP A 85 -0.12 -15.43 11.52
C ASP A 85 -0.53 -14.52 12.68
N ASP A 86 0.45 -14.03 13.45
CA ASP A 86 0.26 -13.05 14.52
C ASP A 86 -0.13 -11.65 14.00
N MET A 87 0.08 -11.37 12.73
CA MET A 87 -0.17 -10.08 12.06
C MET A 87 0.64 -8.90 12.61
N ILE A 88 1.60 -9.13 13.49
CA ILE A 88 2.43 -8.10 14.13
C ILE A 88 3.93 -8.29 13.87
N SER A 89 4.25 -9.26 13.02
CA SER A 89 5.63 -9.54 12.56
C SER A 89 5.64 -10.03 11.13
N ILE A 90 6.77 -9.87 10.45
CA ILE A 90 6.96 -10.32 9.06
C ILE A 90 7.89 -11.54 8.99
N LYS A 91 7.74 -12.34 7.96
CA LYS A 91 8.72 -13.35 7.56
C LYS A 91 9.83 -12.64 6.78
N LYS A 92 10.93 -12.32 7.46
CA LYS A 92 12.03 -11.50 6.91
C LYS A 92 12.65 -12.08 5.64
N GLU A 93 12.67 -13.39 5.51
CA GLU A 93 13.17 -14.12 4.33
C GLU A 93 12.28 -13.93 3.08
N THR A 94 11.07 -13.43 3.25
CA THR A 94 10.14 -13.15 2.15
C THR A 94 10.20 -11.71 1.65
N ILE A 95 11.00 -10.84 2.28
CA ILE A 95 11.11 -9.45 1.83
C ILE A 95 11.56 -9.41 0.37
N THR A 96 10.72 -8.81 -0.46
CA THR A 96 10.94 -8.69 -1.90
C THR A 96 10.79 -7.23 -2.32
N VAL A 97 11.77 -6.72 -3.04
CA VAL A 97 11.66 -5.41 -3.70
C VAL A 97 11.01 -5.63 -5.06
N MET A 98 9.87 -4.99 -5.28
CA MET A 98 9.01 -5.20 -6.45
C MET A 98 8.83 -3.92 -7.26
N THR A 99 9.66 -2.91 -7.03
CA THR A 99 9.57 -1.63 -7.77
C THR A 99 9.52 -1.92 -9.27
N PRO A 100 8.48 -1.44 -9.99
CA PRO A 100 8.40 -1.60 -11.42
C PRO A 100 9.61 -0.96 -12.11
N GLU A 101 10.20 -1.69 -13.06
CA GLU A 101 11.37 -1.23 -13.81
C GLU A 101 10.95 -0.41 -15.05
N GLY A 102 11.73 0.63 -15.36
CA GLY A 102 11.57 1.46 -16.55
C GLY A 102 10.43 2.48 -16.45
N GLY A 103 10.15 3.15 -17.57
CA GLY A 103 9.13 4.16 -17.70
C GLY A 103 9.52 5.55 -17.27
N THR A 104 8.55 6.45 -17.30
CA THR A 104 8.71 7.86 -16.90
C THR A 104 7.98 8.13 -15.60
N LEU A 105 8.34 9.23 -14.94
CA LEU A 105 7.67 9.69 -13.73
C LEU A 105 6.18 10.00 -13.98
N GLN A 106 5.83 10.41 -15.22
CA GLN A 106 4.47 10.69 -15.63
C GLN A 106 3.63 9.44 -15.88
N ASP A 107 4.25 8.33 -16.24
CA ASP A 107 3.52 7.15 -16.73
C ASP A 107 3.34 6.09 -15.65
N TYR A 108 4.43 5.52 -15.14
CA TYR A 108 4.31 4.39 -14.22
C TYR A 108 5.46 4.26 -13.21
N ALA A 109 6.36 5.23 -13.17
CA ALA A 109 7.43 5.24 -12.20
C ALA A 109 6.85 5.22 -10.77
N TYR A 110 7.25 4.23 -9.99
CA TYR A 110 6.79 4.11 -8.62
C TYR A 110 7.33 5.24 -7.74
N ARG A 111 6.42 5.96 -7.08
CA ARG A 111 6.78 6.93 -6.05
C ARG A 111 6.47 6.38 -4.66
N GLU A 112 5.22 6.01 -4.40
CA GLU A 112 4.72 5.64 -3.07
C GLU A 112 3.32 5.03 -3.12
N ALA A 113 2.70 4.76 -1.96
CA ALA A 113 1.31 4.39 -1.80
C ALA A 113 0.92 3.09 -2.53
N ALA A 114 1.69 2.02 -2.28
CA ALA A 114 1.34 0.70 -2.76
C ALA A 114 -0.03 0.26 -2.23
N TYR A 115 -0.89 -0.23 -3.10
CA TYR A 115 -2.16 -0.85 -2.75
C TYR A 115 -2.35 -2.12 -3.57
N VAL A 116 -2.76 -3.22 -2.91
CA VAL A 116 -2.88 -4.52 -3.59
C VAL A 116 -4.26 -5.12 -3.39
N PHE A 117 -4.84 -5.65 -4.47
CA PHE A 117 -6.06 -6.44 -4.40
C PHE A 117 -6.03 -7.60 -5.42
N TYR A 118 -6.88 -8.59 -5.19
CA TYR A 118 -6.99 -9.77 -6.06
C TYR A 118 -8.31 -9.75 -6.80
N ARG A 119 -8.25 -9.99 -8.12
CA ARG A 119 -9.45 -10.13 -8.95
C ARG A 119 -9.17 -11.04 -10.15
N ASN A 120 -10.07 -11.99 -10.42
CA ASN A 120 -10.04 -12.85 -11.60
C ASN A 120 -8.69 -13.56 -11.84
N GLY A 121 -8.08 -14.09 -10.78
CA GLY A 121 -6.84 -14.86 -10.88
C GLY A 121 -5.56 -14.02 -10.90
N LEU A 122 -5.66 -12.69 -10.78
CA LEU A 122 -4.52 -11.78 -10.81
C LEU A 122 -4.47 -10.89 -9.56
N TYR A 123 -3.27 -10.60 -9.11
CA TYR A 123 -2.98 -9.56 -8.14
C TYR A 123 -2.77 -8.25 -8.90
N TYR A 124 -3.52 -7.22 -8.52
CA TYR A 124 -3.40 -5.87 -9.03
C TYR A 124 -2.62 -5.04 -8.04
N PHE A 125 -1.52 -4.50 -8.50
CA PHE A 125 -0.68 -3.57 -7.75
C PHE A 125 -0.95 -2.17 -8.27
N MET A 126 -1.38 -1.28 -7.39
CA MET A 126 -1.59 0.13 -7.69
C MET A 126 -0.60 0.96 -6.90
N TRP A 127 -0.17 2.07 -7.47
CA TRP A 127 0.78 2.98 -6.81
C TRP A 127 0.62 4.40 -7.29
N SER A 128 1.17 5.33 -6.52
CA SER A 128 1.23 6.74 -6.90
C SER A 128 2.50 7.05 -7.66
N VAL A 129 2.36 7.90 -8.67
CA VAL A 129 3.41 8.44 -9.52
C VAL A 129 3.48 9.94 -9.30
N ASP A 130 4.70 10.53 -9.34
CA ASP A 130 5.00 11.91 -9.04
C ASP A 130 4.91 12.23 -7.52
N ASP A 131 4.82 13.47 -7.13
CA ASP A 131 4.81 13.92 -5.73
C ASP A 131 3.44 14.41 -5.29
N THR A 132 3.10 14.18 -4.02
CA THR A 132 1.78 14.52 -3.46
C THR A 132 1.42 16.02 -3.57
N GLY A 133 2.42 16.91 -3.69
CA GLY A 133 2.21 18.35 -3.93
C GLY A 133 2.01 18.71 -5.40
N SER A 134 2.20 17.78 -6.33
CA SER A 134 2.07 18.00 -7.76
C SER A 134 0.62 17.83 -8.24
N PRO A 135 0.12 18.71 -9.12
CA PRO A 135 -1.16 18.49 -9.79
C PRO A 135 -1.15 17.25 -10.70
N ASN A 136 0.04 16.77 -11.07
CA ASN A 136 0.25 15.57 -11.89
C ASN A 136 0.35 14.29 -11.05
N TYR A 137 0.28 14.36 -9.72
CA TYR A 137 0.23 13.18 -8.86
C TYR A 137 -0.94 12.29 -9.29
N HIS A 138 -0.69 11.04 -9.63
CA HIS A 138 -1.69 10.15 -10.24
C HIS A 138 -1.48 8.69 -9.88
N VAL A 139 -2.44 7.84 -10.24
CA VAL A 139 -2.40 6.39 -9.97
C VAL A 139 -2.04 5.63 -11.23
N ALA A 140 -1.05 4.76 -11.12
CA ALA A 140 -0.71 3.75 -12.11
C ALA A 140 -0.90 2.33 -11.55
N TYR A 141 -0.89 1.31 -12.41
CA TYR A 141 -1.04 -0.08 -12.00
C TYR A 141 -0.24 -1.06 -12.86
N GLY A 142 -0.03 -2.22 -12.29
CA GLY A 142 0.45 -3.42 -12.95
C GLY A 142 -0.20 -4.66 -12.34
N THR A 143 0.09 -5.82 -12.91
CA THR A 143 -0.47 -7.10 -12.46
C THR A 143 0.62 -8.13 -12.21
N SER A 144 0.30 -9.14 -11.41
CA SER A 144 1.14 -10.31 -11.19
C SER A 144 0.28 -11.54 -10.97
N THR A 145 0.87 -12.71 -11.14
CA THR A 145 0.30 -14.00 -10.71
C THR A 145 0.72 -14.39 -9.30
N SER A 146 1.52 -13.54 -8.64
CA SER A 146 2.01 -13.74 -7.27
C SER A 146 1.81 -12.47 -6.44
N PRO A 147 1.48 -12.60 -5.14
CA PRO A 147 1.33 -11.44 -4.25
C PRO A 147 2.66 -10.71 -3.98
N LEU A 148 3.80 -11.31 -4.27
CA LEU A 148 5.12 -10.70 -4.13
C LEU A 148 5.83 -10.46 -5.48
N GLY A 149 5.04 -10.25 -6.55
CA GLY A 149 5.57 -9.95 -7.88
C GLY A 149 6.17 -11.15 -8.62
N PRO A 150 6.91 -10.93 -9.72
CA PRO A 150 7.21 -9.61 -10.31
C PRO A 150 5.98 -8.92 -10.89
N ILE A 151 5.99 -7.59 -10.90
CA ILE A 151 4.88 -6.76 -11.40
C ILE A 151 5.05 -6.52 -12.90
N LYS A 152 4.06 -6.95 -13.68
CA LYS A 152 3.96 -6.61 -15.10
C LYS A 152 3.16 -5.32 -15.23
N VAL A 153 3.83 -4.24 -15.60
CA VAL A 153 3.18 -2.94 -15.83
C VAL A 153 2.21 -3.04 -17.00
N ALA A 154 1.02 -2.48 -16.85
CA ALA A 154 0.02 -2.46 -17.91
C ALA A 154 0.49 -1.63 -19.11
N LYS A 155 0.02 -1.97 -20.32
CA LYS A 155 0.33 -1.21 -21.55
C LYS A 155 -0.15 0.24 -21.47
N SER A 156 -1.26 0.47 -20.77
CA SER A 156 -1.79 1.80 -20.43
C SER A 156 -1.99 1.83 -18.91
N PRO A 157 -0.94 2.17 -18.16
CA PRO A 157 -0.91 1.95 -16.72
C PRO A 157 -1.70 2.97 -15.92
N VAL A 158 -2.02 4.14 -16.48
CA VAL A 158 -2.69 5.22 -15.76
C VAL A 158 -4.15 4.86 -15.50
N VAL A 159 -4.53 4.83 -14.23
CA VAL A 159 -5.90 4.54 -13.77
C VAL A 159 -6.66 5.82 -13.47
N LEU A 160 -5.98 6.78 -12.85
CA LEU A 160 -6.57 8.01 -12.36
C LEU A 160 -5.57 9.14 -12.57
N ILE A 161 -6.01 10.21 -13.23
CA ILE A 161 -5.20 11.39 -13.54
C ILE A 161 -6.02 12.65 -13.29
N GLN A 162 -5.37 13.80 -13.20
CA GLN A 162 -6.03 15.09 -13.05
C GLN A 162 -7.11 15.35 -14.11
N ASN A 163 -8.16 16.02 -13.68
CA ASN A 163 -9.20 16.54 -14.56
C ASN A 163 -9.49 18.02 -14.20
N PRO A 164 -8.83 18.98 -14.85
CA PRO A 164 -8.98 20.41 -14.56
C PRO A 164 -10.42 20.93 -14.74
N GLU A 165 -11.18 20.38 -15.67
CA GLU A 165 -12.58 20.76 -15.90
C GLU A 165 -13.48 20.43 -14.70
N LYS A 166 -13.12 19.38 -13.95
CA LYS A 166 -13.81 18.96 -12.73
C LYS A 166 -13.07 19.43 -11.46
N GLU A 167 -12.08 20.29 -11.62
CA GLU A 167 -11.23 20.77 -10.52
C GLU A 167 -10.56 19.63 -9.71
N ILE A 168 -10.22 18.52 -10.37
CA ILE A 168 -9.51 17.39 -9.77
C ILE A 168 -8.03 17.53 -10.11
N TYR A 169 -7.19 17.72 -9.09
CA TYR A 169 -5.74 17.86 -9.21
C TYR A 169 -5.04 16.90 -8.24
N GLY A 170 -3.94 16.29 -8.69
CA GLY A 170 -3.14 15.35 -7.91
C GLY A 170 -3.94 14.18 -7.34
N PRO A 171 -4.81 13.50 -8.12
CA PRO A 171 -5.62 12.40 -7.59
C PRO A 171 -4.77 11.14 -7.51
N ALA A 172 -4.37 10.74 -6.30
CA ALA A 172 -3.58 9.54 -6.09
C ALA A 172 -3.77 8.96 -4.66
N HIS A 173 -2.82 8.16 -4.16
CA HIS A 173 -2.86 7.47 -2.88
C HIS A 173 -4.23 6.84 -2.63
N ASN A 174 -4.52 5.81 -3.40
CA ASN A 174 -5.85 5.21 -3.49
C ASN A 174 -6.01 3.95 -2.64
N SER A 175 -7.27 3.59 -2.44
CA SER A 175 -7.72 2.24 -2.08
C SER A 175 -8.84 1.79 -3.00
N ILE A 176 -9.09 0.49 -3.05
CA ILE A 176 -10.17 -0.12 -3.83
C ILE A 176 -11.18 -0.76 -2.89
N LEU A 177 -12.44 -0.45 -3.10
CA LEU A 177 -13.55 -1.03 -2.35
C LEU A 177 -14.44 -1.84 -3.29
N GLN A 178 -14.57 -3.13 -3.02
CA GLN A 178 -15.61 -3.96 -3.63
C GLN A 178 -16.87 -3.93 -2.77
N VAL A 179 -18.02 -3.73 -3.40
CA VAL A 179 -19.31 -3.89 -2.71
C VAL A 179 -19.54 -5.39 -2.46
N PRO A 180 -19.68 -5.82 -1.20
CA PRO A 180 -19.83 -7.25 -0.88
C PRO A 180 -20.95 -7.91 -1.67
N GLY A 181 -20.67 -9.12 -2.19
CA GLY A 181 -21.65 -9.92 -2.96
C GLY A 181 -21.91 -9.41 -4.38
N THR A 182 -21.17 -8.44 -4.88
CA THR A 182 -21.34 -7.87 -6.24
C THR A 182 -20.00 -7.73 -6.96
N ASP A 183 -20.04 -7.49 -8.29
CA ASP A 183 -18.86 -7.06 -9.07
C ASP A 183 -18.84 -5.52 -9.26
N LYS A 184 -19.32 -4.77 -8.27
CA LYS A 184 -19.21 -3.31 -8.24
C LYS A 184 -17.99 -2.90 -7.43
N TRP A 185 -17.15 -2.07 -8.03
CA TRP A 185 -15.88 -1.62 -7.47
C TRP A 185 -15.81 -0.11 -7.47
N TYR A 186 -15.24 0.45 -6.43
CA TYR A 186 -15.00 1.88 -6.28
C TYR A 186 -13.53 2.12 -5.98
N ILE A 187 -12.97 3.17 -6.57
CA ILE A 187 -11.69 3.73 -6.17
C ILE A 187 -11.94 4.90 -5.22
N VAL A 188 -11.29 4.88 -4.07
CA VAL A 188 -11.23 5.99 -3.12
C VAL A 188 -9.84 6.57 -3.19
N TYR A 189 -9.72 7.87 -3.34
CA TYR A 189 -8.44 8.53 -3.56
C TYR A 189 -8.40 9.91 -2.90
N HIS A 190 -7.21 10.38 -2.60
CA HIS A 190 -6.96 11.74 -2.18
C HIS A 190 -6.84 12.66 -3.40
N ARG A 191 -7.13 13.93 -3.23
CA ARG A 191 -6.86 14.99 -4.21
C ARG A 191 -6.46 16.28 -3.53
N ILE A 192 -5.77 17.15 -4.26
CA ILE A 192 -5.46 18.50 -3.77
C ILE A 192 -6.76 19.29 -3.62
N ASN A 193 -6.97 19.89 -2.45
CA ASN A 193 -8.08 20.83 -2.22
C ASN A 193 -7.61 22.24 -2.58
N LYS A 194 -8.22 22.85 -3.58
CA LYS A 194 -7.90 24.23 -4.02
C LYS A 194 -8.23 25.34 -3.01
N ASN A 195 -8.99 25.02 -1.98
CA ASN A 195 -9.43 26.00 -1.00
C ASN A 195 -8.48 26.09 0.22
N TYR A 196 -7.28 25.48 0.12
CA TYR A 196 -6.24 25.57 1.14
C TYR A 196 -4.90 25.96 0.50
#